data_9503978a450f03cd5ab4cabb02efa0eb
#
_entry.id   9503978a450f03cd5ab4cabb02efa0eb
#
_cell.length_a   1.000
_cell.length_b   1.000
_cell.length_c   1.000
_cell.angle_alpha   90.00
_cell.angle_beta   90.00
_cell.angle_gamma   90.00
#
_symmetry.space_group_name_H-M   'P 1'
#
loop_
_entity.id
_entity.type
_entity.pdbx_description
1 polymer ?
#
loop_
_entity_poly.entity_id
_entity_poly.type
_entity_poly.pdbx_seq_one_letter_code
_entity_poly.pdbx_strand_id
1 'polypeptide(L)'
;MAEVILNRPNWLGSEVGMVLKTVTVSSSSGVTATENGRTILKSGTLINDATLGKGLLFNDADVTDGAVVKSILIRGSYIDSKLPTSVATSETELATQGLYAIEYPDTVFQY
;
A
#
# COMPACT_ATOMS: atom_id res chain seq x y z
N MET A 1 11.99 17.74 -6.66
CA MET A 1 11.51 18.01 -7.97
C MET A 1 10.18 17.39 -8.20
N ALA A 2 9.52 17.87 -9.20
CA ALA A 2 8.19 17.41 -9.51
C ALA A 2 8.12 15.93 -9.82
N GLU A 3 9.19 15.37 -10.34
CA GLU A 3 9.18 13.98 -10.74
C GLU A 3 8.93 13.04 -9.57
N VAL A 4 9.22 13.44 -8.37
CA VAL A 4 8.96 12.61 -7.21
C VAL A 4 7.48 12.30 -7.10
N ILE A 5 6.65 13.22 -7.54
CA ILE A 5 5.22 13.08 -7.43
C ILE A 5 4.69 12.01 -8.37
N LEU A 6 5.43 11.75 -9.46
CA LEU A 6 4.97 10.82 -10.47
C LEU A 6 4.91 9.38 -9.99
N ASN A 7 5.60 9.06 -8.90
CA ASN A 7 5.61 7.71 -8.37
C ASN A 7 4.57 7.49 -7.30
N ARG A 8 3.72 8.46 -7.11
CA ARG A 8 2.71 8.39 -6.09
C ARG A 8 1.61 7.41 -6.50
N PRO A 9 1.26 6.43 -5.63
CA PRO A 9 0.20 5.49 -5.97
C PRO A 9 -1.14 6.17 -6.13
N ASN A 10 -1.96 5.68 -7.05
CA ASN A 10 -3.26 6.28 -7.28
C ASN A 10 -4.25 6.01 -6.14
N TRP A 11 -3.97 5.03 -5.29
CA TRP A 11 -4.84 4.72 -4.15
C TRP A 11 -4.47 5.53 -2.91
N LEU A 12 -3.36 6.25 -2.95
CA LEU A 12 -2.94 7.06 -1.81
C LEU A 12 -3.91 8.24 -1.67
N GLY A 13 -4.44 8.44 -0.47
CA GLY A 13 -5.39 9.51 -0.23
C GLY A 13 -4.72 10.85 -0.09
N SER A 14 -3.85 10.98 0.89
CA SER A 14 -3.16 12.23 1.16
C SER A 14 -1.75 11.91 1.64
N GLU A 15 -0.82 12.79 1.35
CA GLU A 15 0.53 12.64 1.84
C GLU A 15 0.69 13.21 3.25
N VAL A 16 -0.31 13.92 3.73
CA VAL A 16 -0.26 14.49 5.08
C VAL A 16 -0.38 13.38 6.10
N GLY A 17 0.58 13.31 7.02
CA GLY A 17 0.57 12.29 8.06
C GLY A 17 1.00 10.92 7.60
N MET A 18 1.46 10.80 6.37
CA MET A 18 1.88 9.53 5.80
C MET A 18 3.15 9.01 6.49
N VAL A 19 3.14 7.74 6.87
CA VAL A 19 4.31 7.09 7.45
C VAL A 19 4.58 5.80 6.69
N LEU A 20 5.76 5.68 6.15
CA LEU A 20 6.21 4.48 5.44
C LEU A 20 7.23 3.75 6.29
N LYS A 21 7.20 2.43 6.22
CA LYS A 21 8.20 1.58 6.87
C LYS A 21 8.72 0.58 5.85
N THR A 22 9.99 0.25 5.97
CA THR A 22 10.64 -0.70 5.09
C THR A 22 10.51 -2.09 5.67
N VAL A 23 10.05 -3.03 4.86
CA VAL A 23 9.89 -4.43 5.29
C VAL A 23 10.36 -5.34 4.18
N THR A 24 10.60 -6.61 4.54
CA THR A 24 10.92 -7.64 3.56
C THR A 24 9.62 -8.34 3.17
N VAL A 25 9.33 -8.37 1.89
CA VAL A 25 8.10 -9.00 1.39
C VAL A 25 8.45 -10.16 0.48
N SER A 26 7.57 -11.17 0.47
CA SER A 26 7.73 -12.35 -0.37
C SER A 26 6.37 -12.73 -0.93
N SER A 27 6.32 -13.81 -1.71
CA SER A 27 5.07 -14.25 -2.30
C SER A 27 4.02 -14.61 -1.26
N SER A 28 4.42 -14.87 -0.02
CA SER A 28 3.49 -15.20 1.04
C SER A 28 3.05 -13.97 1.84
N SER A 29 3.57 -12.79 1.55
CA SER A 29 3.26 -11.58 2.31
C SER A 29 1.89 -11.01 1.98
N GLY A 30 1.34 -11.33 0.82
CA GLY A 30 0.04 -10.83 0.40
C GLY A 30 -0.45 -11.59 -0.83
N VAL A 31 -1.52 -11.08 -1.42
CA VAL A 31 -2.09 -11.70 -2.62
C VAL A 31 -1.25 -11.31 -3.83
N THR A 32 -0.76 -12.28 -4.55
CA THR A 32 0.08 -12.04 -5.70
C THR A 32 -0.71 -12.06 -7.00
N ALA A 33 -0.16 -11.42 -8.01
CA ALA A 33 -0.67 -11.48 -9.38
C ALA A 33 0.45 -11.99 -10.27
N THR A 34 0.07 -12.61 -11.38
CA THR A 34 1.05 -13.09 -12.35
C THR A 34 1.03 -12.17 -13.57
N GLU A 35 2.17 -11.61 -13.91
CA GLU A 35 2.30 -10.73 -15.06
C GLU A 35 3.55 -11.13 -15.84
N ASN A 36 3.36 -11.47 -17.10
CA ASN A 36 4.47 -11.87 -17.98
C ASN A 36 5.33 -12.99 -17.38
N GLY A 37 4.68 -13.94 -16.71
CA GLY A 37 5.37 -15.06 -16.09
C GLY A 37 6.05 -14.72 -14.77
N ARG A 38 5.86 -13.51 -14.26
CA ARG A 38 6.46 -13.08 -13.01
C ARG A 38 5.40 -12.99 -11.91
N THR A 39 5.81 -13.28 -10.69
CA THR A 39 4.94 -13.20 -9.51
C THR A 39 5.12 -11.83 -8.88
N ILE A 40 4.08 -11.03 -8.90
CA ILE A 40 4.13 -9.63 -8.49
C ILE A 40 3.17 -9.37 -7.33
N LEU A 41 3.66 -8.66 -6.31
CA LEU A 41 2.78 -8.03 -5.31
C LEU A 41 2.52 -6.62 -5.82
N LYS A 42 1.27 -6.33 -6.12
CA LYS A 42 0.92 -5.03 -6.70
C LYS A 42 0.90 -3.95 -5.65
N SER A 43 1.19 -2.71 -6.06
CA SER A 43 1.05 -1.55 -5.20
C SER A 43 -0.36 -1.51 -4.62
N GLY A 44 -0.48 -1.29 -3.32
CA GLY A 44 -1.77 -1.29 -2.63
C GLY A 44 -2.17 -2.64 -2.06
N THR A 45 -1.36 -3.68 -2.24
CA THR A 45 -1.64 -4.99 -1.65
C THR A 45 -1.45 -4.91 -0.15
N LEU A 46 -2.38 -5.51 0.60
CA LEU A 46 -2.27 -5.56 2.05
C LEU A 46 -1.14 -6.51 2.45
N ILE A 47 -0.17 -5.98 3.16
CA ILE A 47 0.98 -6.73 3.64
C ILE A 47 0.81 -6.89 5.15
N ASN A 48 0.97 -8.12 5.62
CA ASN A 48 0.85 -8.43 7.03
C ASN A 48 2.24 -8.77 7.57
N ASP A 49 2.86 -7.80 8.25
CA ASP A 49 4.19 -7.98 8.81
C ASP A 49 4.07 -8.35 10.27
N ALA A 50 4.83 -9.37 10.70
CA ALA A 50 4.72 -9.88 12.06
C ALA A 50 5.13 -8.86 13.11
N THR A 51 6.05 -7.96 12.77
CA THR A 51 6.57 -6.98 13.71
C THR A 51 5.81 -5.66 13.65
N LEU A 52 5.54 -5.18 12.44
CA LEU A 52 4.95 -3.86 12.26
C LEU A 52 3.44 -3.87 12.13
N GLY A 53 2.86 -5.05 11.91
CA GLY A 53 1.43 -5.15 11.68
C GLY A 53 1.10 -5.03 10.21
N LYS A 54 -0.08 -4.52 9.89
CA LYS A 54 -0.55 -4.47 8.52
C LYS A 54 -0.25 -3.14 7.88
N GLY A 55 -0.03 -3.14 6.58
CA GLY A 55 0.17 -1.93 5.82
C GLY A 55 -0.09 -2.20 4.35
N LEU A 56 -0.06 -1.14 3.55
CA LEU A 56 -0.30 -1.25 2.12
C LEU A 56 1.01 -1.08 1.38
N LEU A 57 1.31 -2.03 0.48
CA LEU A 57 2.55 -1.99 -0.29
C LEU A 57 2.57 -0.73 -1.15
N PHE A 58 3.64 0.05 -1.02
CA PHE A 58 3.67 1.35 -1.69
C PHE A 58 3.94 1.24 -3.18
N ASN A 59 4.86 0.37 -3.57
CA ASN A 59 5.20 0.13 -4.97
C ASN A 59 5.12 -1.35 -5.28
N ASP A 60 4.95 -1.69 -6.56
CA ASP A 60 4.94 -3.09 -6.98
C ASP A 60 6.23 -3.79 -6.53
N ALA A 61 6.10 -5.05 -6.15
CA ALA A 61 7.24 -5.86 -5.75
C ALA A 61 7.24 -7.14 -6.56
N ASP A 62 8.33 -7.38 -7.30
CA ASP A 62 8.52 -8.61 -8.05
C ASP A 62 9.19 -9.60 -7.10
N VAL A 63 8.45 -10.61 -6.69
CA VAL A 63 8.94 -11.60 -5.72
C VAL A 63 9.17 -12.97 -6.36
N THR A 64 9.29 -13.00 -7.69
CA THR A 64 9.51 -14.24 -8.42
C THR A 64 10.78 -14.97 -7.96
N ASP A 65 11.85 -14.21 -7.76
CA ASP A 65 13.15 -14.80 -7.42
C ASP A 65 13.43 -14.77 -5.92
N GLY A 66 12.44 -14.48 -5.11
CA GLY A 66 12.60 -14.47 -3.67
C GLY A 66 12.14 -13.19 -3.03
N ALA A 67 12.40 -13.06 -1.74
CA ALA A 67 11.96 -11.89 -0.97
C ALA A 67 12.72 -10.64 -1.38
N VAL A 68 12.05 -9.50 -1.29
CA VAL A 68 12.66 -8.20 -1.59
C VAL A 68 12.28 -7.20 -0.51
N VAL A 69 13.08 -6.14 -0.40
CA VAL A 69 12.82 -5.09 0.59
C VAL A 69 12.02 -3.99 -0.08
N LYS A 70 10.88 -3.65 0.51
CA LYS A 70 9.97 -2.64 -0.02
C LYS A 70 9.36 -1.83 1.12
N SER A 71 8.78 -0.68 0.78
CA SER A 71 8.11 0.17 1.77
C SER A 71 6.63 -0.14 1.80
N ILE A 72 6.05 -0.12 3.00
CA ILE A 72 4.61 -0.22 3.17
C ILE A 72 4.10 1.03 3.89
N LEU A 73 2.88 1.40 3.57
CA LEU A 73 2.21 2.54 4.21
C LEU A 73 1.51 2.01 5.46
N ILE A 74 1.92 2.49 6.63
CA ILE A 74 1.34 2.05 7.89
C ILE A 74 0.46 3.10 8.54
N ARG A 75 0.59 4.36 8.15
CA ARG A 75 -0.25 5.46 8.62
C ARG A 75 -0.54 6.40 7.47
N GLY A 76 -1.71 7.01 7.50
CA GLY A 76 -2.11 7.96 6.49
C GLY A 76 -3.51 7.65 6.03
N SER A 77 -3.78 7.80 4.75
CA SER A 77 -5.09 7.53 4.19
C SER A 77 -4.97 6.83 2.84
N TYR A 78 -6.00 6.09 2.50
CA TYR A 78 -6.02 5.36 1.23
C TYR A 78 -7.44 5.35 0.66
N ILE A 79 -7.54 5.10 -0.64
CA ILE A 79 -8.82 5.01 -1.35
C ILE A 79 -9.06 3.55 -1.67
N ASP A 80 -9.94 2.91 -0.92
CA ASP A 80 -10.14 1.45 -1.01
C ASP A 80 -10.56 1.01 -2.41
N SER A 81 -11.38 1.79 -3.09
CA SER A 81 -11.87 1.41 -4.41
C SER A 81 -10.77 1.36 -5.46
N LYS A 82 -9.61 1.94 -5.19
CA LYS A 82 -8.49 1.94 -6.12
C LYS A 82 -7.42 0.93 -5.77
N LEU A 83 -7.63 0.16 -4.71
CA LEU A 83 -6.70 -0.91 -4.35
C LEU A 83 -6.93 -2.12 -5.24
N PRO A 84 -5.89 -2.94 -5.49
CA PRO A 84 -6.07 -4.14 -6.29
C PRO A 84 -7.04 -5.13 -5.64
N THR A 85 -7.10 -5.14 -4.30
CA THR A 85 -8.05 -5.97 -3.56
C THR A 85 -8.55 -5.13 -2.39
N SER A 86 -9.86 -5.08 -2.19
CA SER A 86 -10.43 -4.31 -1.10
C SER A 86 -9.92 -4.82 0.25
N VAL A 87 -9.63 -3.89 1.16
CA VAL A 87 -9.20 -4.22 2.50
C VAL A 87 -10.28 -3.88 3.54
N ALA A 88 -11.53 -3.81 3.11
CA ALA A 88 -12.63 -3.41 3.98
C ALA A 88 -12.73 -4.29 5.23
N THR A 89 -12.39 -5.56 5.13
CA THR A 89 -12.45 -6.46 6.28
C THR A 89 -11.38 -6.14 7.32
N SER A 90 -10.36 -5.40 6.95
CA SER A 90 -9.28 -5.00 7.87
C SER A 90 -9.35 -3.52 8.21
N GLU A 91 -10.39 -2.83 7.79
CA GLU A 91 -10.48 -1.38 7.93
C GLU A 91 -10.36 -0.93 9.39
N THR A 92 -11.00 -1.66 10.30
CA THR A 92 -10.97 -1.32 11.73
C THR A 92 -9.55 -1.45 12.27
N GLU A 93 -8.85 -2.52 11.91
CA GLU A 93 -7.48 -2.72 12.36
C GLU A 93 -6.56 -1.62 11.83
N LEU A 94 -6.72 -1.28 10.57
CA LEU A 94 -5.89 -0.25 9.95
C LEU A 94 -6.16 1.11 10.59
N ALA A 95 -7.42 1.42 10.87
CA ALA A 95 -7.76 2.68 11.51
C ALA A 95 -7.16 2.79 12.90
N THR A 96 -7.08 1.68 13.62
CA THR A 96 -6.51 1.67 14.96
C THR A 96 -5.04 2.11 14.93
N GLN A 97 -4.32 1.79 13.88
CA GLN A 97 -2.92 2.20 13.76
C GLN A 97 -2.76 3.55 13.06
N GLY A 98 -3.84 4.16 12.60
CA GLY A 98 -3.78 5.48 11.98
C GLY A 98 -3.82 5.48 10.46
N LEU A 99 -4.23 4.37 9.86
CA LEU A 99 -4.37 4.26 8.41
C LEU A 99 -5.86 4.19 8.09
N TYR A 100 -6.38 5.23 7.44
CA TYR A 100 -7.82 5.41 7.28
C TYR A 100 -8.24 5.34 5.83
N ALA A 101 -9.38 4.71 5.59
CA ALA A 101 -9.99 4.71 4.27
C ALA A 101 -10.71 6.03 4.05
N ILE A 102 -10.51 6.62 2.88
CA ILE A 102 -11.26 7.80 2.50
C ILE A 102 -11.81 7.58 1.10
N GLU A 103 -12.84 8.36 0.76
CA GLU A 103 -13.49 8.22 -0.52
C GLU A 103 -12.80 9.03 -1.60
N TYR A 104 -12.26 10.17 -1.22
CA TYR A 104 -11.58 11.06 -2.16
C TYR A 104 -10.24 11.47 -1.59
N PRO A 105 -9.26 11.73 -2.45
CA PRO A 105 -8.01 12.32 -1.96
C PRO A 105 -8.28 13.67 -1.33
N ASP A 106 -7.51 14.03 -0.32
CA ASP A 106 -7.67 15.31 0.34
C ASP A 106 -7.58 16.47 -0.63
N THR A 107 -6.76 16.30 -1.65
CA THR A 107 -6.54 17.37 -2.60
C THR A 107 -7.78 17.74 -3.38
N VAL A 108 -8.76 16.85 -3.47
CA VAL A 108 -9.97 17.21 -4.21
C VAL A 108 -10.83 18.19 -3.45
N PHE A 109 -10.53 18.41 -2.21
CA PHE A 109 -11.24 19.40 -1.43
C PHE A 109 -10.64 20.77 -1.53
N GLN A 110 -9.62 20.88 -2.31
CA GLN A 110 -9.07 22.16 -2.51
C GLN A 110 -10.03 22.98 -3.27
N TYR A 111 -10.20 23.98 -3.00
CA TYR A 111 -11.26 24.76 -3.53
C TYR A 111 -10.72 26.13 -3.79
#